data_512f62cbea83871736bf90e9bb9beb40
#
_entry.id   512f62cbea83871736bf90e9bb9beb40
#
_cell.length_a   1.000
_cell.length_b   1.000
_cell.length_c   1.000
_cell.angle_alpha   90.00
_cell.angle_beta   90.00
_cell.angle_gamma   90.00
#
_symmetry.space_group_name_H-M   'P 1'
#
loop_
_entity.id
_entity.type
_entity.pdbx_description
1 polymer ?
#
loop_
_entity_poly.entity_id
_entity_poly.type
_entity_poly.pdbx_seq_one_letter_code
_entity_poly.pdbx_strand_id
1 'polypeptide(L)'
;RQAELDSTAKRHVRSNTLSQRGAVSAQQLDDDRAAAESARAALESAKAQVSAARAAIEAARTSIIQAQTRVEAAQATERRILADIDDSELKAPRDGRIQYRVAEPGEVLAAGGRVLNMVDLADVYMTFF
;
A
#
# COMPACT_ATOMS: atom_id res chain seq x y z
N ARG A 1 11.94 -30.70 -11.76
CA ARG A 1 12.75 -30.20 -12.88
C ARG A 1 14.25 -30.29 -12.60
N GLN A 2 14.75 -29.90 -11.42
CA GLN A 2 16.17 -29.98 -11.10
C GLN A 2 16.69 -31.43 -11.12
N ALA A 3 15.98 -32.36 -10.51
CA ALA A 3 16.35 -33.78 -10.52
C ALA A 3 16.35 -34.38 -11.94
N GLU A 4 15.49 -33.92 -12.83
CA GLU A 4 15.43 -34.32 -14.23
C GLU A 4 16.67 -33.83 -14.99
N LEU A 5 17.06 -32.55 -14.79
CA LEU A 5 18.29 -32.00 -15.34
C LEU A 5 19.52 -32.77 -14.86
N ASP A 6 19.62 -33.06 -13.55
CA ASP A 6 20.76 -33.78 -12.96
C ASP A 6 20.88 -35.20 -13.56
N SER A 7 19.76 -35.90 -13.79
CA SER A 7 19.74 -37.23 -14.37
C SER A 7 20.14 -37.24 -15.85
N THR A 8 19.62 -36.29 -16.65
CA THR A 8 19.93 -36.16 -18.09
C THR A 8 21.36 -35.67 -18.30
N ALA A 9 21.85 -34.73 -17.49
CA ALA A 9 23.23 -34.25 -17.53
C ALA A 9 24.23 -35.37 -17.22
N LYS A 10 23.95 -36.19 -16.19
CA LYS A 10 24.80 -37.38 -15.88
C LYS A 10 24.77 -38.42 -17.00
N ARG A 11 23.63 -38.60 -17.67
CA ARG A 11 23.50 -39.50 -18.83
C ARG A 11 24.34 -38.95 -19.99
N HIS A 12 24.23 -37.71 -20.35
CA HIS A 12 25.04 -37.07 -21.40
C HIS A 12 26.52 -37.21 -21.14
N VAL A 13 27.02 -36.90 -19.93
CA VAL A 13 28.43 -37.06 -19.57
C VAL A 13 28.89 -38.51 -19.75
N ARG A 14 28.08 -39.47 -19.38
CA ARG A 14 28.38 -40.91 -19.54
C ARG A 14 28.42 -41.32 -21.01
N SER A 15 27.45 -40.91 -21.82
CA SER A 15 27.39 -41.16 -23.26
C SER A 15 28.60 -40.56 -23.97
N ASN A 16 29.01 -39.35 -23.60
CA ASN A 16 30.20 -38.71 -24.16
C ASN A 16 31.47 -39.52 -23.88
N THR A 17 31.64 -40.02 -22.63
CA THR A 17 32.79 -40.85 -22.28
C THR A 17 32.80 -42.17 -23.02
N LEU A 18 31.64 -42.82 -23.23
CA LEU A 18 31.47 -44.06 -23.92
C LEU A 18 31.65 -43.87 -25.44
N SER A 19 31.21 -42.76 -26.02
CA SER A 19 31.41 -42.41 -27.43
C SER A 19 32.90 -42.29 -27.78
N GLN A 20 33.69 -41.64 -26.91
CA GLN A 20 35.16 -41.57 -27.11
C GLN A 20 35.85 -42.91 -27.11
N ARG A 21 35.21 -43.94 -26.53
CA ARG A 21 35.71 -45.35 -26.55
C ARG A 21 35.07 -46.19 -27.62
N GLY A 22 34.27 -45.60 -28.53
CA GLY A 22 33.55 -46.31 -29.60
C GLY A 22 32.40 -47.20 -29.12
N ALA A 23 31.96 -47.11 -27.85
CA ALA A 23 30.99 -47.97 -27.26
C ALA A 23 29.52 -47.49 -27.42
N VAL A 24 29.30 -46.26 -27.96
CA VAL A 24 27.98 -45.67 -28.20
C VAL A 24 27.97 -44.98 -29.56
N SER A 25 26.83 -44.98 -30.27
CA SER A 25 26.67 -44.34 -31.56
C SER A 25 26.67 -42.80 -31.42
N ALA A 26 27.08 -42.06 -32.48
CA ALA A 26 26.97 -40.62 -32.51
C ALA A 26 25.54 -40.10 -32.30
N GLN A 27 24.57 -40.81 -32.87
CA GLN A 27 23.16 -40.48 -32.71
C GLN A 27 22.72 -40.53 -31.22
N GLN A 28 23.12 -41.56 -30.48
CA GLN A 28 22.80 -41.68 -29.05
C GLN A 28 23.41 -40.57 -28.23
N LEU A 29 24.64 -40.11 -28.57
CA LEU A 29 25.26 -38.98 -27.91
C LEU A 29 24.50 -37.66 -28.19
N ASP A 30 24.07 -37.44 -29.43
CA ASP A 30 23.28 -36.27 -29.82
C ASP A 30 21.91 -36.27 -29.14
N ASP A 31 21.21 -37.40 -29.01
CA ASP A 31 19.95 -37.54 -28.32
C ASP A 31 20.08 -37.25 -26.81
N ASP A 32 21.11 -37.77 -26.16
CA ASP A 32 21.38 -37.53 -24.73
C ASP A 32 21.80 -36.05 -24.49
N ARG A 33 22.47 -35.41 -25.41
CA ARG A 33 22.77 -33.99 -25.38
C ARG A 33 21.51 -33.14 -25.52
N ALA A 34 20.68 -33.43 -26.52
CA ALA A 34 19.42 -32.73 -26.74
C ALA A 34 18.48 -32.86 -25.52
N ALA A 35 18.42 -34.04 -24.90
CA ALA A 35 17.66 -34.28 -23.69
C ALA A 35 18.16 -33.44 -22.51
N ALA A 36 19.50 -33.29 -22.33
CA ALA A 36 20.06 -32.47 -21.28
C ALA A 36 19.81 -30.96 -21.51
N GLU A 37 19.94 -30.51 -22.76
CA GLU A 37 19.65 -29.11 -23.16
C GLU A 37 18.14 -28.79 -22.96
N SER A 38 17.25 -29.69 -23.34
CA SER A 38 15.80 -29.56 -23.14
C SER A 38 15.43 -29.49 -21.65
N ALA A 39 16.03 -30.37 -20.82
CA ALA A 39 15.81 -30.34 -19.38
C ALA A 39 16.32 -29.04 -18.73
N ARG A 40 17.44 -28.49 -19.23
CA ARG A 40 17.98 -27.18 -18.80
C ARG A 40 17.03 -26.05 -19.17
N ALA A 41 16.54 -26.01 -20.39
CA ALA A 41 15.59 -25.01 -20.86
C ALA A 41 14.27 -25.07 -20.05
N ALA A 42 13.78 -26.27 -19.75
CA ALA A 42 12.61 -26.48 -18.92
C ALA A 42 12.80 -25.98 -17.46
N LEU A 43 13.99 -26.16 -16.90
CA LEU A 43 14.33 -25.62 -15.58
C LEU A 43 14.34 -24.08 -15.59
N GLU A 44 14.99 -23.47 -16.57
CA GLU A 44 15.03 -22.01 -16.67
C GLU A 44 13.65 -21.40 -16.93
N SER A 45 12.82 -22.05 -17.75
CA SER A 45 11.41 -21.65 -17.92
C SER A 45 10.63 -21.71 -16.60
N ALA A 46 10.78 -22.80 -15.82
CA ALA A 46 10.13 -22.91 -14.52
C ALA A 46 10.62 -21.85 -13.52
N LYS A 47 11.90 -21.51 -13.50
CA LYS A 47 12.44 -20.41 -12.68
C LYS A 47 11.86 -19.06 -13.07
N ALA A 48 11.76 -18.81 -14.38
CA ALA A 48 11.14 -17.57 -14.88
C ALA A 48 9.67 -17.45 -14.47
N GLN A 49 8.92 -18.58 -14.52
CA GLN A 49 7.52 -18.61 -14.04
C GLN A 49 7.41 -18.30 -12.55
N VAL A 50 8.30 -18.85 -11.71
CA VAL A 50 8.34 -18.57 -10.27
C VAL A 50 8.67 -17.08 -10.03
N SER A 51 9.62 -16.51 -10.78
CA SER A 51 9.96 -15.10 -10.68
C SER A 51 8.79 -14.20 -11.08
N ALA A 52 8.10 -14.53 -12.17
CA ALA A 52 6.89 -13.80 -12.60
C ALA A 52 5.77 -13.87 -11.56
N ALA A 53 5.53 -15.06 -10.97
CA ALA A 53 4.54 -15.22 -9.93
C ALA A 53 4.87 -14.39 -8.67
N ARG A 54 6.14 -14.35 -8.27
CA ARG A 54 6.60 -13.49 -7.15
C ARG A 54 6.39 -12.01 -7.44
N ALA A 55 6.72 -11.56 -8.64
CA ALA A 55 6.48 -10.17 -9.05
C ALA A 55 4.98 -9.82 -9.03
N ALA A 56 4.10 -10.74 -9.45
CA ALA A 56 2.65 -10.57 -9.38
C ALA A 56 2.15 -10.45 -7.93
N ILE A 57 2.70 -11.23 -7.00
CA ILE A 57 2.38 -11.14 -5.58
C ILE A 57 2.78 -9.76 -5.02
N GLU A 58 3.98 -9.28 -5.33
CA GLU A 58 4.42 -7.96 -4.85
C GLU A 58 3.58 -6.81 -5.45
N ALA A 59 3.18 -6.92 -6.72
CA ALA A 59 2.26 -5.97 -7.33
C ALA A 59 0.89 -5.95 -6.63
N ALA A 60 0.35 -7.14 -6.29
CA ALA A 60 -0.89 -7.24 -5.54
C ALA A 60 -0.77 -6.65 -4.12
N ARG A 61 0.33 -6.89 -3.41
CA ARG A 61 0.61 -6.27 -2.10
C ARG A 61 0.66 -4.75 -2.18
N THR A 62 1.33 -4.21 -3.20
CA THR A 62 1.38 -2.76 -3.43
C THR A 62 -0.02 -2.19 -3.66
N SER A 63 -0.86 -2.89 -4.43
CA SER A 63 -2.26 -2.48 -4.66
C SER A 63 -3.08 -2.45 -3.37
N ILE A 64 -2.87 -3.40 -2.46
CA ILE A 64 -3.52 -3.43 -1.14
C ILE A 64 -3.08 -2.23 -0.31
N ILE A 65 -1.77 -1.94 -0.24
CA ILE A 65 -1.24 -0.79 0.50
C ILE A 65 -1.82 0.52 -0.05
N GLN A 66 -1.87 0.67 -1.38
CA GLN A 66 -2.47 1.84 -2.01
C GLN A 66 -3.96 2.00 -1.65
N ALA A 67 -4.72 0.90 -1.62
CA ALA A 67 -6.12 0.94 -1.23
C ALA A 67 -6.28 1.34 0.25
N GLN A 68 -5.45 0.81 1.14
CA GLN A 68 -5.43 1.18 2.56
C GLN A 68 -5.12 2.67 2.75
N THR A 69 -4.10 3.20 2.07
CA THR A 69 -3.75 4.63 2.12
C THR A 69 -4.91 5.52 1.64
N ARG A 70 -5.65 5.10 0.59
CA ARG A 70 -6.85 5.83 0.14
C ARG A 70 -7.96 5.83 1.20
N VAL A 71 -8.16 4.72 1.88
CA VAL A 71 -9.14 4.64 2.99
C VAL A 71 -8.73 5.57 4.14
N GLU A 72 -7.45 5.56 4.54
CA GLU A 72 -6.95 6.46 5.59
C GLU A 72 -7.10 7.95 5.21
N ALA A 73 -6.80 8.30 3.96
CA ALA A 73 -6.99 9.65 3.44
C ALA A 73 -8.47 10.08 3.44
N ALA A 74 -9.38 9.18 3.06
CA ALA A 74 -10.82 9.43 3.11
C ALA A 74 -11.31 9.63 4.56
N GLN A 75 -10.86 8.80 5.50
CA GLN A 75 -11.17 8.95 6.92
C GLN A 75 -10.60 10.24 7.52
N ALA A 76 -9.41 10.68 7.09
CA ALA A 76 -8.86 11.96 7.51
C ALA A 76 -9.71 13.13 6.99
N THR A 77 -10.18 13.03 5.74
CA THR A 77 -11.10 14.02 5.15
C THR A 77 -12.43 14.07 5.88
N GLU A 78 -13.01 12.90 6.20
CA GLU A 78 -14.24 12.80 7.00
C GLU A 78 -14.07 13.48 8.37
N ARG A 79 -13.00 13.16 9.11
CA ARG A 79 -12.72 13.79 10.41
C ARG A 79 -12.59 15.32 10.31
N ARG A 80 -11.96 15.82 9.26
CA ARG A 80 -11.88 17.27 9.01
C ARG A 80 -13.25 17.87 8.78
N ILE A 81 -14.09 17.24 7.95
CA ILE A 81 -15.45 17.71 7.69
C ILE A 81 -16.31 17.70 8.96
N LEU A 82 -16.19 16.64 9.78
CA LEU A 82 -16.89 16.57 11.08
C LEU A 82 -16.44 17.68 12.03
N ALA A 83 -15.13 18.01 12.07
CA ALA A 83 -14.61 19.14 12.84
C ALA A 83 -15.16 20.47 12.29
N ASP A 84 -15.15 20.67 10.96
CA ASP A 84 -15.69 21.87 10.32
C ASP A 84 -17.21 22.04 10.63
N ILE A 85 -17.96 20.93 10.74
CA ILE A 85 -19.38 20.95 11.14
C ILE A 85 -19.54 21.32 12.60
N ASP A 86 -18.74 20.74 13.50
CA ASP A 86 -18.79 21.06 14.95
C ASP A 86 -18.38 22.54 15.18
N ASP A 87 -17.38 23.02 14.48
CA ASP A 87 -16.95 24.44 14.53
C ASP A 87 -18.00 25.40 13.96
N SER A 88 -18.90 24.94 13.10
CA SER A 88 -20.00 25.74 12.57
C SER A 88 -21.12 25.98 13.60
N GLU A 89 -21.15 25.19 14.68
CA GLU A 89 -22.04 25.39 15.82
C GLU A 89 -21.34 26.21 16.91
N LEU A 90 -21.66 27.49 17.00
CA LEU A 90 -21.08 28.39 18.00
C LEU A 90 -21.56 28.04 19.41
N LYS A 91 -20.70 27.40 20.19
CA LYS A 91 -20.96 27.04 21.59
C LYS A 91 -20.33 28.07 22.53
N ALA A 92 -21.01 28.39 23.64
CA ALA A 92 -20.43 29.23 24.68
C ALA A 92 -19.24 28.53 25.34
N PRO A 93 -18.04 29.15 25.44
CA PRO A 93 -16.85 28.53 26.03
C PRO A 93 -16.94 28.39 27.56
N ARG A 94 -17.86 29.10 28.19
CA ARG A 94 -18.13 29.11 29.67
C ARG A 94 -19.54 29.55 29.94
N ASP A 95 -19.99 29.35 31.17
CA ASP A 95 -21.27 29.87 31.66
C ASP A 95 -21.20 31.38 31.78
N GLY A 96 -22.27 32.07 31.38
CA GLY A 96 -22.32 33.52 31.45
C GLY A 96 -23.66 34.07 30.93
N ARG A 97 -23.83 35.40 31.00
CA ARG A 97 -25.03 36.06 30.53
C ARG A 97 -24.76 36.78 29.21
N ILE A 98 -25.62 36.53 28.22
CA ILE A 98 -25.57 37.30 26.95
C ILE A 98 -26.04 38.71 27.25
N GLN A 99 -25.17 39.68 26.98
CA GLN A 99 -25.48 41.09 27.19
C GLN A 99 -26.22 41.66 25.98
N TYR A 100 -25.69 41.45 24.79
CA TYR A 100 -26.36 41.83 23.55
C TYR A 100 -25.88 40.96 22.38
N ARG A 101 -26.74 40.87 21.37
CA ARG A 101 -26.43 40.22 20.09
C ARG A 101 -25.89 41.26 19.13
N VAL A 102 -24.75 40.97 18.50
CA VAL A 102 -24.07 41.89 17.55
C VAL A 102 -24.53 41.60 16.12
N ALA A 103 -24.67 40.29 15.79
CA ALA A 103 -25.05 39.86 14.45
C ALA A 103 -26.50 39.39 14.38
N GLU A 104 -27.16 39.70 13.31
CA GLU A 104 -28.52 39.27 13.02
C GLU A 104 -28.54 37.96 12.21
N PRO A 105 -29.59 37.12 12.34
CA PRO A 105 -29.73 35.92 11.54
C PRO A 105 -29.76 36.25 10.03
N GLY A 106 -28.93 35.56 9.23
CA GLY A 106 -28.77 35.79 7.80
C GLY A 106 -27.66 36.81 7.44
N GLU A 107 -27.01 37.44 8.41
CA GLU A 107 -25.88 38.31 8.17
C GLU A 107 -24.58 37.55 7.89
N VAL A 108 -23.83 37.94 6.88
CA VAL A 108 -22.53 37.37 6.53
C VAL A 108 -21.44 38.16 7.25
N LEU A 109 -20.77 37.50 8.20
CA LEU A 109 -19.70 38.09 8.97
C LEU A 109 -18.33 37.77 8.35
N ALA A 110 -17.40 38.73 8.45
CA ALA A 110 -16.01 38.47 8.14
C ALA A 110 -15.37 37.52 9.16
N ALA A 111 -14.27 36.85 8.79
CA ALA A 111 -13.51 35.99 9.70
C ALA A 111 -13.11 36.78 10.97
N GLY A 112 -13.44 36.24 12.14
CA GLY A 112 -13.23 36.89 13.43
C GLY A 112 -14.34 37.89 13.84
N GLY A 113 -15.42 37.99 13.06
CA GLY A 113 -16.58 38.85 13.39
C GLY A 113 -17.25 38.40 14.70
N ARG A 114 -17.69 39.38 15.50
CA ARG A 114 -18.36 39.12 16.77
C ARG A 114 -19.83 38.81 16.53
N VAL A 115 -20.31 37.71 17.06
CA VAL A 115 -21.72 37.29 16.97
C VAL A 115 -22.49 37.71 18.19
N LEU A 116 -21.96 37.44 19.39
CA LEU A 116 -22.58 37.71 20.68
C LEU A 116 -21.58 38.34 21.62
N ASN A 117 -22.05 39.16 22.54
CA ASN A 117 -21.25 39.63 23.69
C ASN A 117 -21.79 38.94 24.96
N MET A 118 -20.87 38.21 25.64
CA MET A 118 -21.19 37.46 26.87
C MET A 118 -20.37 37.99 28.03
N VAL A 119 -21.01 38.12 29.20
CA VAL A 119 -20.38 38.56 30.44
C VAL A 119 -20.37 37.40 31.43
N ASP A 120 -19.21 37.18 32.02
CA ASP A 120 -19.05 36.28 33.15
C ASP A 120 -19.53 36.98 34.41
N LEU A 121 -20.50 36.36 35.08
CA LEU A 121 -21.07 36.92 36.32
C LEU A 121 -20.42 36.32 37.59
N ALA A 122 -19.53 35.34 37.43
CA ALA A 122 -18.86 34.72 38.57
C ALA A 122 -17.69 35.58 39.11
N ASP A 123 -17.12 36.44 38.25
CA ASP A 123 -15.98 37.29 38.59
C ASP A 123 -16.38 38.78 38.44
N VAL A 124 -16.91 39.34 39.52
CA VAL A 124 -17.35 40.74 39.59
C VAL A 124 -16.42 41.52 40.52
N TYR A 125 -15.73 42.50 39.99
CA TYR A 125 -14.90 43.42 40.77
C TYR A 125 -15.37 44.87 40.64
N MET A 126 -15.15 45.67 41.69
CA MET A 126 -15.49 47.06 41.72
C MET A 126 -14.21 47.90 41.95
N THR A 127 -13.95 48.87 41.09
CA THR A 127 -12.81 49.77 41.23
C THR A 127 -13.31 51.09 41.84
N PHE A 128 -12.70 51.49 42.94
CA PHE A 128 -12.95 52.80 43.58
C PHE A 128 -11.82 53.73 43.27
N PHE A 129 -12.10 55.00 42.98
CA PHE A 129 -11.15 56.07 42.78
C PHE A 129 -11.26 57.08 43.91
#